data_d1dc4aabff405f1b528f02a277cb6125
#
_entry.id   d1dc4aabff405f1b528f02a277cb6125
#
_cell.length_a   1.000
_cell.length_b   1.000
_cell.length_c   1.000
_cell.angle_alpha   90.00
_cell.angle_beta   90.00
_cell.angle_gamma   90.00
#
_symmetry.space_group_name_H-M   'P 1'
#
loop_
_entity.id
_entity.type
_entity.pdbx_description
1 polymer ?
#
loop_
_entity_poly.entity_id
_entity_poly.type
_entity_poly.pdbx_seq_one_letter_code
_entity_poly.pdbx_strand_id
1 'polypeptide(L)'
;MVVGRLAEVRFIDVNTGIILSTHNVPYGSKLYAADGDIVEKGKLIAKWDPFNAVIITEATGKIEFESVVENVTYKVESDEATGLREIIIIESKDKTKVPSAHIVTEDGNLIRTYNLPVGGHVVVENGQAVKAGDIIVKIPRAVGKAGDITGGLPRVTELFEARNPSNPAVVSEIDGEITMGKIKRGNREIIVTSKTGEVKKYLVNLSKQILVQENDYVRAGTPLSDGAITPADILAIKGPTAVQEYIVNEVQDVYRLQGVKINDKHFEIIVRQMMRKVEIDEPGDTRFLEQQVVDKQEFMEENDRIWGKKVVVDSGDSQNLQPGQIVTARKLRDENSMLKRRDLKPVEVRDAIPATSTQILQGITRAALGTSSFMSAASFQETTKVLNEAAINGKVDRLEGMKENVICGHLIPAGTGQREFEKICLLYTSPSPRDMRRSR
;
A
#
# COMPACT_ATOMS: atom_id res chain seq x y z
N MET A 1 5.08 21.50 -21.69
CA MET A 1 5.28 21.16 -20.26
C MET A 1 4.09 20.36 -19.78
N VAL A 2 4.25 19.45 -18.83
CA VAL A 2 3.15 18.62 -18.32
C VAL A 2 2.42 19.39 -17.23
N VAL A 3 1.19 19.77 -17.53
CA VAL A 3 0.33 20.58 -16.64
C VAL A 3 -0.62 19.71 -15.81
N GLY A 4 -0.92 18.49 -16.29
CA GLY A 4 -1.77 17.55 -15.57
C GLY A 4 -1.00 16.73 -14.52
N ARG A 5 -1.61 16.48 -13.35
CA ARG A 5 -0.99 15.68 -12.27
C ARG A 5 -1.04 14.18 -12.52
N LEU A 6 -1.90 13.71 -13.44
CA LEU A 6 -2.13 12.30 -13.77
C LEU A 6 -1.67 11.96 -15.19
N ALA A 7 -0.60 12.63 -15.68
CA ALA A 7 -0.07 12.37 -17.00
C ALA A 7 0.63 10.99 -17.05
N GLU A 8 0.28 10.20 -18.04
CA GLU A 8 0.85 8.87 -18.30
C GLU A 8 1.41 8.82 -19.72
N VAL A 9 2.57 8.23 -19.90
CA VAL A 9 3.12 7.84 -21.20
C VAL A 9 3.01 6.34 -21.34
N ARG A 10 2.35 5.89 -22.40
CA ARG A 10 2.16 4.47 -22.72
C ARG A 10 2.97 4.12 -23.95
N PHE A 11 3.78 3.08 -23.85
CA PHE A 11 4.48 2.50 -25.00
C PHE A 11 3.62 1.41 -25.59
N ILE A 12 3.29 1.53 -26.85
CA ILE A 12 2.42 0.61 -27.59
C ILE A 12 3.23 0.01 -28.72
N ASP A 13 3.15 -1.31 -28.89
CA ASP A 13 3.74 -1.96 -30.05
C ASP A 13 2.95 -1.57 -31.31
N VAL A 14 3.65 -1.03 -32.30
CA VAL A 14 3.07 -0.53 -33.56
C VAL A 14 2.33 -1.62 -34.34
N ASN A 15 2.81 -2.87 -34.24
CA ASN A 15 2.25 -3.99 -35.03
C ASN A 15 1.04 -4.65 -34.35
N THR A 16 1.08 -4.79 -33.04
CA THR A 16 0.07 -5.55 -32.29
C THR A 16 -0.92 -4.69 -31.52
N GLY A 17 -0.63 -3.39 -31.35
CA GLY A 17 -1.44 -2.48 -30.52
C GLY A 17 -1.40 -2.79 -29.01
N ILE A 18 -0.51 -3.70 -28.57
CA ILE A 18 -0.39 -4.10 -27.16
C ILE A 18 0.41 -3.04 -26.41
N ILE A 19 -0.06 -2.68 -25.22
CA ILE A 19 0.66 -1.79 -24.32
C ILE A 19 1.85 -2.54 -23.71
N LEU A 20 3.05 -2.15 -24.08
CA LEU A 20 4.31 -2.75 -23.58
C LEU A 20 4.65 -2.26 -22.17
N SER A 21 4.47 -0.97 -21.91
CA SER A 21 4.69 -0.38 -20.58
C SER A 21 3.93 0.93 -20.42
N THR A 22 3.62 1.28 -19.17
CA THR A 22 2.99 2.55 -18.79
C THR A 22 3.85 3.21 -17.73
N HIS A 23 4.15 4.50 -17.91
CA HIS A 23 4.95 5.26 -16.97
C HIS A 23 4.25 6.58 -16.63
N ASN A 24 4.16 6.88 -15.33
CA ASN A 24 3.65 8.16 -14.87
C ASN A 24 4.68 9.24 -15.11
N VAL A 25 4.24 10.38 -15.66
CA VAL A 25 5.09 11.54 -15.89
C VAL A 25 4.83 12.57 -14.79
N PRO A 26 5.87 12.98 -14.03
CA PRO A 26 5.70 13.96 -12.96
C PRO A 26 5.16 15.29 -13.48
N TYR A 27 4.30 15.94 -12.70
CA TYR A 27 3.82 17.30 -12.93
C TYR A 27 5.01 18.28 -13.06
N GLY A 28 4.95 19.18 -14.02
CA GLY A 28 6.04 20.11 -14.30
C GLY A 28 7.16 19.55 -15.17
N SER A 29 7.05 18.32 -15.65
CA SER A 29 8.03 17.73 -16.57
C SER A 29 7.97 18.38 -17.94
N LYS A 30 9.14 18.49 -18.57
CA LYS A 30 9.25 18.87 -19.98
C LYS A 30 9.23 17.60 -20.83
N LEU A 31 8.21 17.44 -21.67
CA LEU A 31 8.06 16.32 -22.58
C LEU A 31 8.81 16.61 -23.89
N TYR A 32 9.49 15.59 -24.43
CA TYR A 32 10.27 15.65 -25.68
C TYR A 32 9.72 14.73 -26.77
N ALA A 33 8.64 14.02 -26.49
CA ALA A 33 7.94 13.19 -27.45
C ALA A 33 6.50 13.69 -27.59
N ALA A 34 5.98 13.66 -28.81
CA ALA A 34 4.57 13.90 -29.10
C ALA A 34 3.78 12.58 -29.09
N ASP A 35 2.46 12.70 -29.03
CA ASP A 35 1.58 11.53 -29.12
C ASP A 35 1.69 10.91 -30.52
N GLY A 36 1.86 9.58 -30.57
CA GLY A 36 2.07 8.84 -31.82
C GLY A 36 3.52 8.81 -32.34
N ASP A 37 4.49 9.43 -31.63
CA ASP A 37 5.90 9.36 -32.03
C ASP A 37 6.46 7.95 -31.88
N ILE A 38 7.24 7.50 -32.88
CA ILE A 38 8.02 6.28 -32.79
C ILE A 38 9.30 6.58 -32.02
N VAL A 39 9.51 5.89 -30.90
CA VAL A 39 10.67 6.08 -30.06
C VAL A 39 11.56 4.85 -30.01
N GLU A 40 12.87 5.07 -30.12
CA GLU A 40 13.87 4.03 -29.99
C GLU A 40 14.34 3.88 -28.53
N LYS A 41 14.85 2.72 -28.19
CA LYS A 41 15.42 2.44 -26.86
C LYS A 41 16.55 3.41 -26.54
N GLY A 42 16.43 4.11 -25.40
CA GLY A 42 17.42 5.09 -24.94
C GLY A 42 17.11 6.55 -25.30
N LYS A 43 16.05 6.83 -26.07
CA LYS A 43 15.61 8.21 -26.36
C LYS A 43 15.03 8.88 -25.11
N LEU A 44 15.44 10.12 -24.85
CA LEU A 44 14.91 10.93 -23.76
C LEU A 44 13.46 11.34 -24.06
N ILE A 45 12.52 10.98 -23.19
CA ILE A 45 11.09 11.24 -23.35
C ILE A 45 10.63 12.40 -22.48
N ALA A 46 11.04 12.42 -21.22
CA ALA A 46 10.68 13.47 -20.27
C ALA A 46 11.87 13.87 -19.41
N LYS A 47 11.90 15.13 -19.00
CA LYS A 47 12.88 15.69 -18.07
C LYS A 47 12.16 16.49 -17.00
N TRP A 48 12.49 16.28 -15.74
CA TRP A 48 11.94 17.01 -14.60
C TRP A 48 13.03 17.40 -13.61
N ASP A 49 12.70 18.33 -12.72
CA ASP A 49 13.54 18.73 -11.61
C ASP A 49 13.15 17.90 -10.35
N PRO A 50 14.03 17.04 -9.84
CA PRO A 50 13.74 16.27 -8.64
C PRO A 50 13.85 17.08 -7.34
N PHE A 51 14.59 18.21 -7.37
CA PHE A 51 14.89 19.02 -6.18
C PHE A 51 13.82 20.05 -5.86
N ASN A 52 13.06 20.49 -6.86
CA ASN A 52 12.00 21.46 -6.68
C ASN A 52 10.65 20.86 -7.09
N ALA A 53 9.65 21.05 -6.24
CA ALA A 53 8.27 20.96 -6.68
C ALA A 53 7.88 22.30 -7.32
N VAL A 54 7.06 22.27 -8.35
CA VAL A 54 6.65 23.50 -9.06
C VAL A 54 5.14 23.68 -8.99
N ILE A 55 4.68 24.93 -8.97
CA ILE A 55 3.31 25.30 -9.28
C ILE A 55 3.33 26.00 -10.63
N ILE A 56 2.55 25.45 -11.57
CA ILE A 56 2.51 25.88 -12.97
C ILE A 56 1.14 26.44 -13.27
N THR A 57 1.08 27.48 -14.07
CA THR A 57 -0.20 28.01 -14.54
C THR A 57 -0.82 27.11 -15.61
N GLU A 58 -2.12 26.87 -15.48
CA GLU A 58 -2.92 26.12 -16.45
C GLU A 58 -3.62 27.06 -17.45
N ALA A 59 -3.70 28.34 -17.13
CA ALA A 59 -4.37 29.35 -17.93
C ALA A 59 -3.41 30.46 -18.37
N THR A 60 -3.75 31.11 -19.46
CA THR A 60 -3.05 32.30 -19.94
C THR A 60 -3.78 33.52 -19.40
N GLY A 61 -3.04 34.49 -18.84
CA GLY A 61 -3.60 35.69 -18.26
C GLY A 61 -2.57 36.53 -17.54
N LYS A 62 -3.02 37.48 -16.72
CA LYS A 62 -2.19 38.33 -15.89
C LYS A 62 -2.24 37.86 -14.44
N ILE A 63 -1.10 37.86 -13.75
CA ILE A 63 -1.03 37.46 -12.34
C ILE A 63 -1.34 38.66 -11.43
N GLU A 64 -2.23 38.44 -10.46
CA GLU A 64 -2.49 39.35 -9.34
C GLU A 64 -2.30 38.63 -8.03
N PHE A 65 -1.56 39.22 -7.10
CA PHE A 65 -1.34 38.63 -5.77
C PHE A 65 -2.36 39.15 -4.77
N GLU A 66 -2.95 38.21 -4.02
CA GLU A 66 -3.82 38.51 -2.89
C GLU A 66 -3.16 38.08 -1.57
N SER A 67 -3.28 38.95 -0.55
CA SER A 67 -2.71 38.73 0.78
C SER A 67 -1.18 38.51 0.82
N VAL A 68 -0.45 38.98 -0.18
CA VAL A 68 1.01 38.93 -0.25
C VAL A 68 1.55 40.27 0.26
N VAL A 69 1.99 40.30 1.55
CA VAL A 69 2.46 41.52 2.24
C VAL A 69 3.90 41.30 2.70
N GLU A 70 4.77 42.25 2.39
CA GLU A 70 6.19 42.19 2.74
C GLU A 70 6.41 42.12 4.26
N ASN A 71 7.34 41.28 4.68
CA ASN A 71 7.68 40.96 6.07
C ASN A 71 6.53 40.37 6.93
N VAL A 72 5.36 40.07 6.32
CA VAL A 72 4.23 39.39 6.98
C VAL A 72 3.97 38.04 6.38
N THR A 73 3.84 37.98 5.04
CA THR A 73 3.57 36.73 4.30
C THR A 73 4.72 36.37 3.36
N TYR A 74 5.57 37.31 2.98
CA TYR A 74 6.77 37.02 2.21
C TYR A 74 7.98 37.85 2.69
N LYS A 75 9.17 37.36 2.37
CA LYS A 75 10.45 38.01 2.60
C LYS A 75 11.25 37.99 1.30
N VAL A 76 11.96 39.07 1.03
CA VAL A 76 12.90 39.12 -0.09
C VAL A 76 14.27 38.69 0.42
N GLU A 77 14.80 37.60 -0.11
CA GLU A 77 16.17 37.17 0.16
C GLU A 77 17.00 37.36 -1.12
N SER A 78 18.23 37.81 -0.99
CA SER A 78 19.17 37.84 -2.10
C SER A 78 20.04 36.56 -2.01
N ASP A 79 20.04 35.78 -3.05
CA ASP A 79 20.92 34.63 -3.19
C ASP A 79 22.37 35.14 -3.34
N GLU A 80 23.22 34.85 -2.38
CA GLU A 80 24.63 35.25 -2.37
C GLU A 80 25.43 34.70 -3.56
N ALA A 81 25.00 33.57 -4.13
CA ALA A 81 25.69 32.90 -5.23
C ALA A 81 25.32 33.49 -6.60
N THR A 82 24.05 33.90 -6.79
CA THR A 82 23.54 34.38 -8.07
C THR A 82 23.29 35.89 -8.11
N GLY A 83 23.23 36.55 -6.95
CA GLY A 83 22.92 37.98 -6.81
C GLY A 83 21.45 38.33 -7.18
N LEU A 84 20.63 37.30 -7.43
CA LEU A 84 19.21 37.48 -7.73
C LEU A 84 18.40 37.69 -6.47
N ARG A 85 17.41 38.56 -6.52
CA ARG A 85 16.44 38.73 -5.44
C ARG A 85 15.31 37.71 -5.63
N GLU A 86 15.08 36.90 -4.63
CA GLU A 86 14.02 35.90 -4.61
C GLU A 86 12.96 36.24 -3.57
N ILE A 87 11.71 36.08 -3.92
CA ILE A 87 10.57 36.28 -3.02
C ILE A 87 10.23 34.94 -2.41
N ILE A 88 10.44 34.82 -1.10
CA ILE A 88 10.16 33.58 -0.37
C ILE A 88 8.94 33.78 0.50
N ILE A 89 7.96 32.87 0.40
CA ILE A 89 6.76 32.88 1.23
C ILE A 89 7.12 32.40 2.64
N ILE A 90 6.80 33.19 3.65
CA ILE A 90 7.03 32.88 5.07
C ILE A 90 5.73 32.55 5.78
N GLU A 91 5.81 31.84 6.90
CA GLU A 91 4.64 31.57 7.74
C GLU A 91 4.13 32.85 8.38
N SER A 92 2.90 33.24 8.04
CA SER A 92 2.25 34.42 8.61
C SER A 92 1.83 34.14 10.06
N LYS A 93 2.11 35.08 10.97
CA LYS A 93 1.57 35.09 12.34
C LYS A 93 0.05 35.22 12.36
N ASP A 94 -0.50 35.87 11.34
CA ASP A 94 -1.93 36.02 11.14
C ASP A 94 -2.46 34.91 10.21
N LYS A 95 -3.02 33.86 10.81
CA LYS A 95 -3.52 32.67 10.10
C LYS A 95 -4.72 32.93 9.18
N THR A 96 -5.27 34.14 9.20
CA THR A 96 -6.36 34.55 8.32
C THR A 96 -5.86 34.98 6.94
N LYS A 97 -4.59 35.38 6.84
CA LYS A 97 -3.96 35.81 5.59
C LYS A 97 -3.26 34.64 4.91
N VAL A 98 -3.94 34.06 3.96
CA VAL A 98 -3.38 33.00 3.11
C VAL A 98 -2.90 33.63 1.80
N PRO A 99 -1.59 33.66 1.52
CA PRO A 99 -1.08 34.25 0.29
C PRO A 99 -1.55 33.41 -0.91
N SER A 100 -2.11 34.08 -1.93
CA SER A 100 -2.58 33.45 -3.16
C SER A 100 -2.20 34.27 -4.39
N ALA A 101 -2.08 33.59 -5.53
CA ALA A 101 -1.88 34.16 -6.84
C ALA A 101 -3.13 33.88 -7.69
N HIS A 102 -3.70 34.93 -8.24
CA HIS A 102 -4.85 34.88 -9.12
C HIS A 102 -4.42 35.09 -10.57
N ILE A 103 -4.98 34.30 -11.47
CA ILE A 103 -4.86 34.59 -12.90
C ILE A 103 -6.14 35.25 -13.35
N VAL A 104 -6.01 36.45 -13.86
CA VAL A 104 -7.11 37.26 -14.36
C VAL A 104 -6.96 37.48 -15.87
N THR A 105 -8.10 37.54 -16.55
CA THR A 105 -8.16 37.97 -17.97
C THR A 105 -7.89 39.46 -18.09
N GLU A 106 -7.65 39.97 -19.30
CA GLU A 106 -7.55 41.41 -19.58
C GLU A 106 -8.81 42.19 -19.14
N ASP A 107 -9.95 41.53 -19.09
CA ASP A 107 -11.25 42.08 -18.61
C ASP A 107 -11.39 42.07 -17.09
N GLY A 108 -10.38 41.59 -16.32
CA GLY A 108 -10.42 41.51 -14.85
C GLY A 108 -11.20 40.34 -14.28
N ASN A 109 -11.64 39.40 -15.11
CA ASN A 109 -12.32 38.20 -14.61
C ASN A 109 -11.32 37.18 -14.08
N LEU A 110 -11.59 36.67 -12.88
CA LEU A 110 -10.79 35.62 -12.25
C LEU A 110 -10.97 34.29 -13.00
N ILE A 111 -9.84 33.71 -13.48
CA ILE A 111 -9.82 32.41 -14.16
C ILE A 111 -9.48 31.31 -13.17
N ARG A 112 -8.35 31.46 -12.44
CA ARG A 112 -7.85 30.46 -11.49
C ARG A 112 -7.13 31.12 -10.31
N THR A 113 -7.19 30.44 -9.15
CA THR A 113 -6.49 30.82 -7.92
C THR A 113 -5.48 29.74 -7.56
N TYR A 114 -4.25 30.15 -7.28
CA TYR A 114 -3.18 29.28 -6.78
C TYR A 114 -2.78 29.70 -5.38
N ASN A 115 -2.85 28.78 -4.43
CA ASN A 115 -2.34 29.02 -3.07
C ASN A 115 -0.81 28.97 -3.08
N LEU A 116 -0.18 29.95 -2.47
CA LEU A 116 1.28 30.04 -2.35
C LEU A 116 1.70 29.37 -1.04
N PRO A 117 2.38 28.22 -1.08
CA PRO A 117 2.79 27.51 0.13
C PRO A 117 4.00 28.18 0.79
N VAL A 118 4.11 27.99 2.11
CA VAL A 118 5.26 28.46 2.89
C VAL A 118 6.54 27.78 2.41
N GLY A 119 7.63 28.56 2.30
CA GLY A 119 8.90 28.11 1.72
C GLY A 119 8.94 28.08 0.20
N GLY A 120 7.85 28.50 -0.47
CA GLY A 120 7.81 28.63 -1.92
C GLY A 120 8.56 29.88 -2.40
N HIS A 121 9.39 29.71 -3.43
CA HIS A 121 10.09 30.79 -4.14
C HIS A 121 9.22 31.24 -5.29
N VAL A 122 8.71 32.46 -5.24
CA VAL A 122 7.88 33.04 -6.29
C VAL A 122 8.77 33.53 -7.41
N VAL A 123 8.53 33.04 -8.63
CA VAL A 123 9.36 33.32 -9.82
C VAL A 123 8.79 34.45 -10.65
N VAL A 124 7.54 34.81 -10.45
CA VAL A 124 6.79 35.80 -11.25
C VAL A 124 6.51 37.06 -10.46
N GLU A 125 6.40 38.18 -11.16
CA GLU A 125 6.08 39.48 -10.54
C GLU A 125 4.57 39.78 -10.63
N ASN A 126 4.11 40.62 -9.70
CA ASN A 126 2.72 41.09 -9.71
C ASN A 126 2.42 41.86 -10.98
N GLY A 127 1.37 41.51 -11.68
CA GLY A 127 0.98 42.11 -12.94
C GLY A 127 1.64 41.53 -14.19
N GLN A 128 2.50 40.53 -14.07
CA GLN A 128 3.16 39.86 -15.19
C GLN A 128 2.15 39.05 -16.02
N ALA A 129 2.28 39.14 -17.36
CA ALA A 129 1.54 38.25 -18.26
C ALA A 129 2.20 36.85 -18.28
N VAL A 130 1.40 35.82 -18.09
CA VAL A 130 1.84 34.41 -18.08
C VAL A 130 1.06 33.59 -19.10
N LYS A 131 1.71 32.56 -19.62
CA LYS A 131 1.10 31.57 -20.52
C LYS A 131 0.90 30.23 -19.79
N ALA A 132 -0.07 29.47 -20.25
CA ALA A 132 -0.25 28.11 -19.74
C ALA A 132 1.05 27.29 -19.85
N GLY A 133 1.52 26.74 -18.75
CA GLY A 133 2.79 26.02 -18.63
C GLY A 133 3.93 26.84 -18.00
N ASP A 134 3.75 28.12 -17.67
CA ASP A 134 4.76 28.90 -16.96
C ASP A 134 4.79 28.57 -15.47
N ILE A 135 5.99 28.60 -14.89
CA ILE A 135 6.18 28.30 -13.45
C ILE A 135 5.91 29.55 -12.64
N ILE A 136 4.96 29.47 -11.70
CA ILE A 136 4.63 30.56 -10.78
C ILE A 136 5.51 30.46 -9.53
N VAL A 137 5.62 29.26 -8.93
CA VAL A 137 6.34 29.03 -7.69
C VAL A 137 7.23 27.79 -7.83
N LYS A 138 8.44 27.88 -7.29
CA LYS A 138 9.33 26.75 -7.05
C LYS A 138 9.38 26.49 -5.56
N ILE A 139 9.14 25.25 -5.17
CA ILE A 139 9.15 24.84 -3.77
C ILE A 139 10.33 23.89 -3.61
N PRO A 140 11.42 24.29 -2.95
CA PRO A 140 12.54 23.39 -2.68
C PRO A 140 12.04 22.20 -1.87
N ARG A 141 12.25 21.00 -2.39
CA ARG A 141 12.04 19.79 -1.58
C ARG A 141 13.16 19.74 -0.55
N ALA A 142 12.82 19.60 0.71
CA ALA A 142 13.80 19.48 1.79
C ALA A 142 14.53 18.13 1.71
N VAL A 143 15.26 17.90 0.62
CA VAL A 143 16.01 16.66 0.35
C VAL A 143 17.34 16.63 1.11
N GLY A 144 17.77 17.72 1.74
CA GLY A 144 19.15 17.84 2.17
C GLY A 144 19.43 17.99 3.66
N LYS A 145 18.49 18.37 4.52
CA LYS A 145 18.85 18.67 5.93
C LYS A 145 18.10 17.87 7.01
N ALA A 146 16.89 17.43 6.76
CA ALA A 146 16.12 16.65 7.73
C ALA A 146 15.97 15.18 7.34
N GLY A 147 16.03 14.86 6.03
CA GLY A 147 15.87 13.51 5.53
C GLY A 147 17.09 12.61 5.69
N ASP A 148 18.27 13.19 5.81
CA ASP A 148 19.52 12.42 5.78
C ASP A 148 19.87 11.77 7.14
N ILE A 149 19.39 12.30 8.24
CA ILE A 149 19.70 11.78 9.58
C ILE A 149 18.58 10.89 10.12
N THR A 150 17.32 11.16 9.80
CA THR A 150 16.15 10.41 10.29
C THR A 150 15.52 9.51 9.23
N GLY A 151 15.87 9.68 7.95
CA GLY A 151 15.30 8.93 6.84
C GLY A 151 15.95 7.57 6.55
N GLY A 152 17.12 7.28 7.16
CA GLY A 152 17.88 6.06 6.87
C GLY A 152 17.29 4.81 7.55
N LEU A 153 18.09 4.10 8.35
CA LEU A 153 17.68 2.88 9.04
C LEU A 153 16.38 2.98 9.87
N PRO A 154 16.11 4.09 10.59
CA PRO A 154 14.84 4.24 11.29
C PRO A 154 13.61 4.19 10.37
N ARG A 155 13.69 4.76 9.16
CA ARG A 155 12.58 4.70 8.18
C ARG A 155 12.36 3.29 7.67
N VAL A 156 13.40 2.53 7.40
CA VAL A 156 13.30 1.13 7.00
C VAL A 156 12.63 0.30 8.09
N THR A 157 13.02 0.51 9.36
CA THR A 157 12.39 -0.15 10.50
C THR A 157 10.91 0.22 10.64
N GLU A 158 10.56 1.49 10.46
CA GLU A 158 9.17 1.97 10.48
C GLU A 158 8.31 1.29 9.39
N LEU A 159 8.85 1.17 8.17
CA LEU A 159 8.16 0.51 7.05
C LEU A 159 7.97 -0.99 7.30
N PHE A 160 8.98 -1.71 7.75
CA PHE A 160 8.88 -3.14 8.03
C PHE A 160 8.08 -3.46 9.29
N GLU A 161 8.01 -2.56 10.26
CA GLU A 161 7.11 -2.72 11.40
C GLU A 161 5.67 -2.25 11.11
N ALA A 162 5.41 -1.76 9.90
CA ALA A 162 4.12 -1.20 9.48
C ALA A 162 3.58 -0.16 10.48
N ARG A 163 4.47 0.67 11.03
CA ARG A 163 4.13 1.73 11.98
C ARG A 163 3.57 2.93 11.24
N ASN A 164 2.69 3.66 11.91
CA ASN A 164 2.27 4.96 11.41
C ASN A 164 3.45 5.93 11.46
N PRO A 165 3.71 6.67 10.38
CA PRO A 165 4.77 7.66 10.35
C PRO A 165 4.49 8.78 11.36
N SER A 166 5.56 9.45 11.82
CA SER A 166 5.46 10.58 12.74
C SER A 166 4.71 11.77 12.14
N ASN A 167 4.81 11.95 10.83
CA ASN A 167 4.08 12.95 10.06
C ASN A 167 3.30 12.27 8.92
N PRO A 168 2.11 11.69 9.18
CA PRO A 168 1.31 11.02 8.16
C PRO A 168 0.74 12.03 7.16
N ALA A 169 0.77 11.71 5.87
CA ALA A 169 0.05 12.46 4.85
C ALA A 169 -1.45 12.17 4.95
N VAL A 170 -2.27 13.15 4.63
CA VAL A 170 -3.70 12.93 4.40
C VAL A 170 -3.88 12.45 2.97
N VAL A 171 -4.54 11.34 2.77
CA VAL A 171 -4.70 10.67 1.47
C VAL A 171 -6.16 10.70 1.05
N SER A 172 -6.43 10.88 -0.24
CA SER A 172 -7.79 10.77 -0.77
C SER A 172 -8.23 9.30 -0.84
N GLU A 173 -9.41 9.00 -0.32
CA GLU A 173 -10.00 7.66 -0.39
C GLU A 173 -10.79 7.42 -1.67
N ILE A 174 -11.24 8.48 -2.33
CA ILE A 174 -12.07 8.42 -3.54
C ILE A 174 -11.43 9.20 -4.69
N ASP A 175 -11.78 8.83 -5.90
CA ASP A 175 -11.45 9.59 -7.11
C ASP A 175 -12.40 10.79 -7.22
N GLY A 176 -11.86 11.97 -7.46
CA GLY A 176 -12.73 13.14 -7.59
C GLY A 176 -12.02 14.45 -7.81
N GLU A 177 -12.82 15.49 -7.94
CA GLU A 177 -12.38 16.87 -8.07
C GLU A 177 -12.30 17.54 -6.70
N ILE A 178 -11.26 18.32 -6.50
CA ILE A 178 -10.98 19.00 -5.24
C ILE A 178 -11.65 20.36 -5.19
N THR A 179 -12.33 20.61 -4.07
CA THR A 179 -12.81 21.94 -3.71
C THR A 179 -12.25 22.33 -2.34
N MET A 180 -11.71 23.55 -2.24
CA MET A 180 -11.17 24.05 -0.99
C MET A 180 -12.29 24.60 -0.10
N GLY A 181 -12.46 24.00 1.07
CA GLY A 181 -13.43 24.42 2.07
C GLY A 181 -12.91 25.49 3.03
N LYS A 182 -13.73 25.78 4.06
CA LYS A 182 -13.44 26.78 5.09
C LYS A 182 -12.36 26.30 6.06
N ILE A 183 -11.63 27.25 6.64
CA ILE A 183 -10.69 26.97 7.73
C ILE A 183 -11.49 26.82 9.03
N LYS A 184 -11.38 25.64 9.67
CA LYS A 184 -12.02 25.33 10.94
C LYS A 184 -11.00 24.96 12.00
N ARG A 185 -10.92 25.69 13.08
CA ARG A 185 -10.05 25.41 14.25
C ARG A 185 -8.58 25.10 13.89
N GLY A 186 -7.98 25.87 12.95
CA GLY A 186 -6.60 25.68 12.53
C GLY A 186 -6.38 24.55 11.52
N ASN A 187 -7.45 23.94 11.01
CA ASN A 187 -7.41 22.95 9.92
C ASN A 187 -8.14 23.50 8.70
N ARG A 188 -7.59 23.27 7.53
CA ARG A 188 -8.26 23.53 6.25
C ARG A 188 -9.07 22.33 5.84
N GLU A 189 -10.33 22.55 5.49
CA GLU A 189 -11.21 21.52 4.93
C GLU A 189 -10.91 21.37 3.43
N ILE A 190 -10.64 20.15 2.98
CA ILE A 190 -10.51 19.77 1.58
C ILE A 190 -11.67 18.85 1.26
N ILE A 191 -12.43 19.17 0.25
CA ILE A 191 -13.61 18.41 -0.17
C ILE A 191 -13.26 17.73 -1.50
N VAL A 192 -13.40 16.42 -1.57
CA VAL A 192 -13.24 15.65 -2.79
C VAL A 192 -14.62 15.17 -3.22
N THR A 193 -15.01 15.54 -4.43
CA THR A 193 -16.30 15.17 -5.02
C THR A 193 -16.09 14.21 -6.17
N SER A 194 -16.61 13.00 -6.03
CA SER A 194 -16.55 11.99 -7.09
C SER A 194 -17.54 12.30 -8.22
N LYS A 195 -17.26 11.78 -9.41
CA LYS A 195 -18.20 11.80 -10.55
C LYS A 195 -19.53 11.09 -10.25
N THR A 196 -19.53 10.18 -9.28
CA THR A 196 -20.73 9.48 -8.80
C THR A 196 -21.59 10.29 -7.83
N GLY A 197 -21.12 11.50 -7.43
CA GLY A 197 -21.81 12.36 -6.45
C GLY A 197 -21.44 12.09 -5.00
N GLU A 198 -20.53 11.14 -4.74
CA GLU A 198 -20.00 10.92 -3.39
C GLU A 198 -19.07 12.08 -3.00
N VAL A 199 -19.23 12.59 -1.77
CA VAL A 199 -18.47 13.72 -1.24
C VAL A 199 -17.78 13.30 0.04
N LYS A 200 -16.43 13.36 0.05
CA LYS A 200 -15.63 13.16 1.27
C LYS A 200 -14.91 14.44 1.67
N LYS A 201 -14.84 14.68 2.98
CA LYS A 201 -14.23 15.88 3.58
C LYS A 201 -13.03 15.49 4.41
N TYR A 202 -11.90 16.10 4.11
CA TYR A 202 -10.64 15.89 4.78
C TYR A 202 -10.22 17.16 5.52
N LEU A 203 -9.71 17.01 6.73
CA LEU A 203 -9.20 18.11 7.54
C LEU A 203 -7.67 18.06 7.55
N VAL A 204 -7.04 19.02 6.93
CA VAL A 204 -5.58 19.16 6.87
C VAL A 204 -5.14 20.28 7.79
N ASN A 205 -4.18 20.02 8.67
CA ASN A 205 -3.62 21.04 9.54
C ASN A 205 -2.90 22.10 8.69
N LEU A 206 -3.06 23.38 9.05
CA LEU A 206 -2.43 24.50 8.35
C LEU A 206 -0.89 24.48 8.42
N SER A 207 -0.31 23.75 9.39
CA SER A 207 1.14 23.54 9.45
C SER A 207 1.67 22.59 8.38
N LYS A 208 0.79 21.79 7.72
CA LYS A 208 1.15 20.90 6.63
C LYS A 208 0.99 21.59 5.29
N GLN A 209 1.95 21.36 4.41
CA GLN A 209 1.87 21.83 3.05
C GLN A 209 0.78 21.06 2.30
N ILE A 210 -0.15 21.77 1.67
CA ILE A 210 -1.15 21.18 0.81
C ILE A 210 -0.53 21.01 -0.59
N LEU A 211 -0.58 19.78 -1.10
CA LEU A 211 0.03 19.41 -2.39
C LEU A 211 -0.90 19.62 -3.58
N VAL A 212 -2.18 19.83 -3.32
CA VAL A 212 -3.24 19.92 -4.34
C VAL A 212 -3.82 21.33 -4.40
N GLN A 213 -4.39 21.68 -5.54
CA GLN A 213 -5.01 22.97 -5.79
C GLN A 213 -6.52 22.81 -6.00
N GLU A 214 -7.24 23.92 -6.02
CA GLU A 214 -8.67 23.95 -6.32
C GLU A 214 -8.94 23.49 -7.76
N ASN A 215 -10.00 22.67 -7.92
CA ASN A 215 -10.38 22.02 -9.18
C ASN A 215 -9.35 21.02 -9.75
N ASP A 216 -8.37 20.58 -8.93
CA ASP A 216 -7.51 19.46 -9.30
C ASP A 216 -8.30 18.15 -9.27
N TYR A 217 -8.13 17.29 -10.25
CA TYR A 217 -8.65 15.92 -10.20
C TYR A 217 -7.63 14.99 -9.56
N VAL A 218 -8.04 14.28 -8.50
CA VAL A 218 -7.19 13.31 -7.79
C VAL A 218 -7.76 11.91 -7.90
N ARG A 219 -6.86 10.92 -7.90
CA ARG A 219 -7.23 9.50 -7.78
C ARG A 219 -7.17 9.05 -6.33
N ALA A 220 -7.93 8.02 -6.00
CA ALA A 220 -7.83 7.34 -4.72
C ALA A 220 -6.38 6.95 -4.39
N GLY A 221 -5.93 7.23 -3.17
CA GLY A 221 -4.55 7.05 -2.75
C GLY A 221 -3.57 8.14 -3.15
N THR A 222 -4.04 9.28 -3.69
CA THR A 222 -3.18 10.46 -3.91
C THR A 222 -3.03 11.26 -2.62
N PRO A 223 -1.81 11.64 -2.21
CA PRO A 223 -1.61 12.47 -1.01
C PRO A 223 -2.13 13.89 -1.26
N LEU A 224 -2.95 14.40 -0.35
CA LEU A 224 -3.49 15.75 -0.34
C LEU A 224 -2.56 16.70 0.41
N SER A 225 -1.81 16.20 1.39
CA SER A 225 -0.86 16.98 2.19
C SER A 225 0.53 16.36 2.15
N ASP A 226 1.53 17.15 2.51
CA ASP A 226 2.89 16.67 2.74
C ASP A 226 2.95 15.68 3.91
N GLY A 227 3.89 14.77 3.84
CA GLY A 227 4.11 13.70 4.82
C GLY A 227 4.27 12.33 4.17
N ALA A 228 4.55 11.33 4.98
CA ALA A 228 4.66 9.95 4.53
C ALA A 228 3.28 9.28 4.50
N ILE A 229 3.00 8.53 3.44
CA ILE A 229 1.74 7.79 3.33
C ILE A 229 1.79 6.59 4.28
N THR A 230 0.71 6.36 5.01
CA THR A 230 0.57 5.21 5.91
C THR A 230 0.35 3.94 5.08
N PRO A 231 1.12 2.86 5.28
CA PRO A 231 0.90 1.61 4.55
C PRO A 231 -0.51 1.03 4.72
N ALA A 232 -1.12 1.25 5.90
CA ALA A 232 -2.50 0.82 6.17
C ALA A 232 -3.53 1.53 5.28
N ASP A 233 -3.36 2.83 5.03
CA ASP A 233 -4.26 3.60 4.16
C ASP A 233 -4.15 3.11 2.70
N ILE A 234 -2.92 2.82 2.24
CA ILE A 234 -2.72 2.25 0.90
C ILE A 234 -3.42 0.90 0.78
N LEU A 235 -3.32 0.05 1.82
CA LEU A 235 -3.97 -1.25 1.83
C LEU A 235 -5.49 -1.12 1.72
N ALA A 236 -6.08 -0.21 2.50
CA ALA A 236 -7.53 0.02 2.51
C ALA A 236 -8.04 0.61 1.18
N ILE A 237 -7.26 1.50 0.55
CA ILE A 237 -7.70 2.25 -0.63
C ILE A 237 -7.34 1.54 -1.94
N LYS A 238 -6.07 1.11 -2.08
CA LYS A 238 -5.53 0.56 -3.35
C LYS A 238 -5.38 -0.96 -3.35
N GLY A 239 -5.51 -1.58 -2.19
CA GLY A 239 -5.40 -3.03 -2.05
C GLY A 239 -3.96 -3.56 -1.85
N PRO A 240 -3.82 -4.90 -1.75
CA PRO A 240 -2.58 -5.54 -1.31
C PRO A 240 -1.39 -5.35 -2.26
N THR A 241 -1.62 -5.39 -3.57
CA THR A 241 -0.54 -5.25 -4.56
C THR A 241 0.14 -3.89 -4.48
N ALA A 242 -0.64 -2.82 -4.35
CA ALA A 242 -0.12 -1.47 -4.25
C ALA A 242 0.71 -1.23 -2.99
N VAL A 243 0.34 -1.87 -1.86
CA VAL A 243 1.12 -1.82 -0.62
C VAL A 243 2.47 -2.52 -0.77
N GLN A 244 2.48 -3.68 -1.44
CA GLN A 244 3.71 -4.43 -1.71
C GLN A 244 4.69 -3.60 -2.52
N GLU A 245 4.22 -3.02 -3.63
CA GLU A 245 5.03 -2.13 -4.47
C GLU A 245 5.51 -0.90 -3.69
N TYR A 246 4.64 -0.28 -2.90
CA TYR A 246 4.97 0.89 -2.10
C TYR A 246 6.10 0.58 -1.11
N ILE A 247 5.97 -0.49 -0.30
CA ILE A 247 6.98 -0.83 0.72
C ILE A 247 8.32 -1.15 0.05
N VAL A 248 8.33 -1.95 -1.03
CA VAL A 248 9.57 -2.31 -1.73
C VAL A 248 10.25 -1.06 -2.29
N ASN A 249 9.50 -0.17 -2.96
CA ASN A 249 10.05 1.05 -3.55
C ASN A 249 10.60 2.00 -2.48
N GLU A 250 9.84 2.27 -1.40
CA GLU A 250 10.29 3.15 -0.31
C GLU A 250 11.56 2.62 0.37
N VAL A 251 11.63 1.32 0.64
CA VAL A 251 12.81 0.70 1.23
C VAL A 251 14.01 0.79 0.30
N GLN A 252 13.80 0.50 -0.99
CA GLN A 252 14.86 0.62 -2.01
C GLN A 252 15.37 2.06 -2.14
N ASP A 253 14.49 3.04 -2.10
CA ASP A 253 14.89 4.43 -2.20
C ASP A 253 15.77 4.85 -1.02
N VAL A 254 15.46 4.41 0.20
CA VAL A 254 16.31 4.64 1.38
C VAL A 254 17.70 4.01 1.19
N TYR A 255 17.80 2.77 0.71
CA TYR A 255 19.08 2.12 0.47
C TYR A 255 19.86 2.73 -0.69
N ARG A 256 19.19 3.14 -1.76
CA ARG A 256 19.80 3.84 -2.91
C ARG A 256 20.42 5.17 -2.51
N LEU A 257 19.75 5.94 -1.63
CA LEU A 257 20.28 7.18 -1.09
C LEU A 257 21.58 6.97 -0.31
N GLN A 258 21.75 5.79 0.30
CA GLN A 258 22.97 5.40 1.01
C GLN A 258 24.00 4.71 0.10
N GLY A 259 23.76 4.63 -1.21
CA GLY A 259 24.64 3.97 -2.17
C GLY A 259 24.65 2.45 -2.12
N VAL A 260 23.74 1.83 -1.36
CA VAL A 260 23.65 0.38 -1.20
C VAL A 260 22.72 -0.20 -2.27
N LYS A 261 23.17 -1.21 -2.98
CA LYS A 261 22.37 -1.95 -3.98
C LYS A 261 21.95 -3.30 -3.42
N ILE A 262 20.66 -3.52 -3.27
CA ILE A 262 20.07 -4.77 -2.82
C ILE A 262 19.05 -5.22 -3.87
N ASN A 263 18.97 -6.54 -4.12
CA ASN A 263 17.97 -7.06 -5.03
C ASN A 263 16.58 -7.01 -4.39
N ASP A 264 15.58 -6.59 -5.13
CA ASP A 264 14.19 -6.44 -4.68
C ASP A 264 13.61 -7.73 -4.07
N LYS A 265 14.05 -8.90 -4.55
CA LYS A 265 13.59 -10.21 -4.06
C LYS A 265 13.76 -10.39 -2.55
N HIS A 266 14.78 -9.81 -1.95
CA HIS A 266 14.99 -9.88 -0.50
C HIS A 266 13.88 -9.16 0.27
N PHE A 267 13.43 -8.01 -0.23
CA PHE A 267 12.33 -7.26 0.37
C PHE A 267 10.97 -7.88 0.07
N GLU A 268 10.78 -8.39 -1.14
CA GLU A 268 9.56 -9.07 -1.56
C GLU A 268 9.24 -10.28 -0.65
N ILE A 269 10.27 -11.06 -0.27
CA ILE A 269 10.11 -12.18 0.66
C ILE A 269 9.62 -11.69 2.02
N ILE A 270 10.19 -10.60 2.54
CA ILE A 270 9.80 -10.03 3.83
C ILE A 270 8.36 -9.51 3.77
N VAL A 271 8.03 -8.74 2.75
CA VAL A 271 6.68 -8.17 2.56
C VAL A 271 5.62 -9.27 2.39
N ARG A 272 5.96 -10.35 1.70
CA ARG A 272 5.09 -11.54 1.61
C ARG A 272 4.75 -12.11 2.99
N GLN A 273 5.73 -12.19 3.90
CA GLN A 273 5.47 -12.66 5.27
C GLN A 273 4.64 -11.67 6.09
N MET A 274 4.80 -10.37 5.87
CA MET A 274 3.99 -9.33 6.51
C MET A 274 2.51 -9.41 6.12
N MET A 275 2.20 -9.94 4.93
CA MET A 275 0.84 -10.04 4.38
C MET A 275 0.30 -11.47 4.34
N ARG A 276 0.86 -12.35 5.15
CA ARG A 276 0.47 -13.76 5.21
C ARG A 276 -0.89 -14.00 5.87
N LYS A 277 -1.30 -13.11 6.77
CA LYS A 277 -2.51 -13.25 7.59
C LYS A 277 -3.67 -12.44 7.04
N VAL A 278 -4.87 -12.95 7.28
CA VAL A 278 -6.13 -12.28 7.02
C VAL A 278 -6.97 -12.25 8.29
N GLU A 279 -7.81 -11.24 8.44
CA GLU A 279 -8.80 -11.13 9.50
C GLU A 279 -10.17 -11.55 8.95
N ILE A 280 -10.86 -12.38 9.69
CA ILE A 280 -12.19 -12.87 9.30
C ILE A 280 -13.22 -11.78 9.63
N ASP A 281 -13.98 -11.35 8.63
CA ASP A 281 -15.07 -10.41 8.80
C ASP A 281 -16.35 -11.16 9.16
N GLU A 282 -16.83 -12.02 8.27
CA GLU A 282 -17.99 -12.86 8.50
C GLU A 282 -17.57 -14.34 8.38
N PRO A 283 -17.73 -15.13 9.45
CA PRO A 283 -17.30 -16.53 9.44
C PRO A 283 -18.20 -17.44 8.60
N GLY A 284 -19.41 -17.02 8.27
CA GLY A 284 -20.38 -17.86 7.56
C GLY A 284 -20.60 -19.22 8.26
N ASP A 285 -20.53 -20.30 7.48
CA ASP A 285 -20.66 -21.68 7.99
C ASP A 285 -19.30 -22.36 8.23
N THR A 286 -18.21 -21.59 8.26
CA THR A 286 -16.86 -22.09 8.55
C THR A 286 -16.65 -22.28 10.05
N ARG A 287 -15.52 -22.90 10.42
CA ARG A 287 -15.09 -23.06 11.83
C ARG A 287 -14.46 -21.79 12.42
N PHE A 288 -14.32 -20.72 11.65
CA PHE A 288 -13.68 -19.50 12.11
C PHE A 288 -14.62 -18.66 13.00
N LEU A 289 -14.00 -17.77 13.77
CA LEU A 289 -14.71 -16.78 14.58
C LEU A 289 -14.56 -15.39 13.92
N GLU A 290 -15.51 -14.50 14.19
CA GLU A 290 -15.41 -13.09 13.81
C GLU A 290 -14.14 -12.46 14.39
N GLN A 291 -13.47 -11.61 13.61
CA GLN A 291 -12.23 -10.92 13.97
C GLN A 291 -11.05 -11.86 14.29
N GLN A 292 -11.15 -13.14 13.94
CA GLN A 292 -10.05 -14.07 14.08
C GLN A 292 -9.00 -13.82 13.01
N VAL A 293 -7.72 -13.76 13.42
CA VAL A 293 -6.58 -13.65 12.50
C VAL A 293 -6.07 -15.03 12.14
N VAL A 294 -6.18 -15.40 10.88
CA VAL A 294 -5.78 -16.72 10.36
C VAL A 294 -4.79 -16.61 9.19
N ASP A 295 -4.12 -17.72 8.87
CA ASP A 295 -3.30 -17.77 7.67
C ASP A 295 -4.19 -17.75 6.41
N LYS A 296 -3.79 -16.97 5.41
CA LYS A 296 -4.52 -16.85 4.15
C LYS A 296 -4.71 -18.21 3.46
N GLN A 297 -3.74 -19.10 3.57
CA GLN A 297 -3.84 -20.44 3.02
C GLN A 297 -4.89 -21.27 3.76
N GLU A 298 -4.88 -21.25 5.11
CA GLU A 298 -5.87 -21.95 5.93
C GLU A 298 -7.30 -21.44 5.65
N PHE A 299 -7.45 -20.14 5.48
CA PHE A 299 -8.71 -19.51 5.07
C PHE A 299 -9.21 -20.04 3.71
N MET A 300 -8.32 -20.11 2.71
CA MET A 300 -8.68 -20.65 1.40
C MET A 300 -9.06 -22.12 1.46
N GLU A 301 -8.26 -22.94 2.16
CA GLU A 301 -8.51 -24.38 2.32
C GLU A 301 -9.86 -24.66 2.99
N GLU A 302 -10.23 -23.86 4.01
CA GLU A 302 -11.51 -24.04 4.69
C GLU A 302 -12.68 -23.60 3.81
N ASN A 303 -12.56 -22.52 3.06
CA ASN A 303 -13.57 -22.10 2.10
C ASN A 303 -13.74 -23.13 0.96
N ASP A 304 -12.64 -23.68 0.45
CA ASP A 304 -12.68 -24.77 -0.55
C ASP A 304 -13.33 -26.03 0.03
N ARG A 305 -13.09 -26.33 1.30
CA ARG A 305 -13.70 -27.46 1.99
C ARG A 305 -15.21 -27.38 2.05
N ILE A 306 -15.78 -26.17 2.21
CA ILE A 306 -17.24 -25.97 2.26
C ILE A 306 -17.84 -25.70 0.89
N TRP A 307 -17.04 -25.36 -0.11
CA TRP A 307 -17.52 -25.05 -1.45
C TRP A 307 -18.41 -26.17 -2.00
N GLY A 308 -19.62 -25.82 -2.47
CA GLY A 308 -20.59 -26.75 -3.03
C GLY A 308 -21.26 -27.67 -2.03
N LYS A 309 -21.05 -27.50 -0.72
CA LYS A 309 -21.77 -28.22 0.34
C LYS A 309 -23.05 -27.50 0.71
N LYS A 310 -23.90 -28.20 1.39
CA LYS A 310 -25.21 -27.73 1.89
C LYS A 310 -25.25 -27.82 3.40
N VAL A 311 -25.93 -26.88 4.01
CA VAL A 311 -26.19 -26.87 5.46
C VAL A 311 -27.65 -27.29 5.69
N VAL A 312 -27.84 -28.24 6.56
CA VAL A 312 -29.17 -28.72 6.95
C VAL A 312 -29.88 -27.66 7.78
N VAL A 313 -31.03 -27.19 7.31
CA VAL A 313 -31.88 -26.23 8.03
C VAL A 313 -32.88 -27.00 8.90
N ASP A 314 -33.62 -27.94 8.28
CA ASP A 314 -34.54 -28.85 8.95
C ASP A 314 -34.21 -30.29 8.59
N SER A 315 -33.98 -31.12 9.59
CA SER A 315 -33.67 -32.54 9.41
C SER A 315 -34.86 -33.38 8.94
N GLY A 316 -36.10 -32.83 8.97
CA GLY A 316 -37.29 -33.63 8.70
C GLY A 316 -37.34 -34.88 9.57
N ASP A 317 -37.61 -36.02 8.94
CA ASP A 317 -37.66 -37.35 9.61
C ASP A 317 -36.34 -38.11 9.49
N SER A 318 -35.24 -37.46 9.12
CA SER A 318 -33.91 -38.09 9.01
C SER A 318 -33.33 -38.37 10.41
N GLN A 319 -32.85 -39.61 10.63
CA GLN A 319 -32.12 -40.00 11.84
C GLN A 319 -30.60 -39.75 11.69
N ASN A 320 -30.11 -39.56 10.47
CA ASN A 320 -28.70 -39.52 10.16
C ASN A 320 -28.15 -38.08 10.02
N LEU A 321 -29.03 -37.08 9.87
CA LEU A 321 -28.66 -35.69 9.69
C LEU A 321 -29.27 -34.80 10.78
N GLN A 322 -28.45 -33.89 11.28
CA GLN A 322 -28.88 -32.95 12.33
C GLN A 322 -28.95 -31.52 11.76
N PRO A 323 -29.80 -30.65 12.28
CA PRO A 323 -29.82 -29.23 11.94
C PRO A 323 -28.44 -28.59 12.18
N GLY A 324 -28.02 -27.73 11.24
CA GLY A 324 -26.68 -27.09 11.27
C GLY A 324 -25.54 -27.94 10.72
N GLN A 325 -25.76 -29.20 10.37
CA GLN A 325 -24.73 -30.07 9.81
C GLN A 325 -24.41 -29.73 8.35
N ILE A 326 -23.12 -29.66 8.01
CA ILE A 326 -22.65 -29.46 6.64
C ILE A 326 -22.57 -30.81 5.94
N VAL A 327 -23.28 -30.96 4.82
CA VAL A 327 -23.37 -32.21 4.06
C VAL A 327 -23.02 -31.98 2.59
N THR A 328 -22.51 -33.03 1.96
CA THR A 328 -22.28 -33.02 0.50
C THR A 328 -23.61 -33.23 -0.24
N ALA A 329 -23.72 -32.67 -1.43
CA ALA A 329 -24.90 -32.83 -2.29
C ALA A 329 -25.24 -34.30 -2.58
N ARG A 330 -24.21 -35.17 -2.64
CA ARG A 330 -24.38 -36.62 -2.83
C ARG A 330 -25.05 -37.27 -1.60
N LYS A 331 -24.50 -37.04 -0.39
CA LYS A 331 -25.05 -37.59 0.85
C LYS A 331 -26.50 -37.14 1.10
N LEU A 332 -26.80 -35.88 0.80
CA LEU A 332 -28.14 -35.32 0.87
C LEU A 332 -29.11 -36.01 -0.11
N ARG A 333 -28.67 -36.23 -1.36
CA ARG A 333 -29.50 -36.89 -2.39
C ARG A 333 -29.81 -38.31 -1.99
N ASP A 334 -28.81 -39.06 -1.48
CA ASP A 334 -28.97 -40.44 -1.05
C ASP A 334 -29.97 -40.52 0.12
N GLU A 335 -29.83 -39.66 1.12
CA GLU A 335 -30.73 -39.58 2.27
C GLU A 335 -32.16 -39.20 1.86
N ASN A 336 -32.33 -38.14 1.10
CA ASN A 336 -33.65 -37.73 0.60
C ASN A 336 -34.31 -38.79 -0.30
N SER A 337 -33.52 -39.58 -1.03
CA SER A 337 -34.04 -40.71 -1.82
C SER A 337 -34.54 -41.84 -0.92
N MET A 338 -33.88 -42.11 0.22
CA MET A 338 -34.29 -43.07 1.22
C MET A 338 -35.58 -42.65 1.93
N LEU A 339 -35.64 -41.34 2.34
CA LEU A 339 -36.82 -40.78 2.99
C LEU A 339 -38.06 -40.82 2.08
N LYS A 340 -37.90 -40.44 0.81
CA LYS A 340 -38.96 -40.51 -0.20
C LYS A 340 -39.50 -41.94 -0.41
N ARG A 341 -38.65 -42.98 -0.39
CA ARG A 341 -39.07 -44.35 -0.51
C ARG A 341 -39.91 -44.83 0.68
N ARG A 342 -39.81 -44.16 1.84
CA ARG A 342 -40.51 -44.46 3.06
C ARG A 342 -41.70 -43.54 3.32
N ASP A 343 -42.01 -42.62 2.35
CA ASP A 343 -43.04 -41.56 2.46
C ASP A 343 -42.82 -40.65 3.69
N LEU A 344 -41.56 -40.39 4.04
CA LEU A 344 -41.14 -39.52 5.14
C LEU A 344 -40.77 -38.12 4.62
N LYS A 345 -40.80 -37.10 5.53
CA LYS A 345 -40.49 -35.71 5.20
C LYS A 345 -39.00 -35.59 4.80
N PRO A 346 -38.70 -35.03 3.62
CA PRO A 346 -37.30 -34.83 3.19
C PRO A 346 -36.61 -33.76 4.00
N VAL A 347 -35.28 -33.79 3.98
CA VAL A 347 -34.39 -32.81 4.63
C VAL A 347 -34.38 -31.52 3.84
N GLU A 348 -34.62 -30.39 4.51
CA GLU A 348 -34.50 -29.05 3.95
C GLU A 348 -33.09 -28.49 4.19
N VAL A 349 -32.51 -27.91 3.15
CA VAL A 349 -31.13 -27.42 3.17
C VAL A 349 -30.98 -26.06 2.48
N ARG A 350 -29.98 -25.31 2.91
CA ARG A 350 -29.48 -24.13 2.19
C ARG A 350 -28.06 -24.34 1.69
N ASP A 351 -27.59 -23.51 0.82
CA ASP A 351 -26.19 -23.51 0.41
C ASP A 351 -25.31 -23.02 1.57
N ALA A 352 -24.13 -23.65 1.73
CA ALA A 352 -23.16 -23.22 2.72
C ALA A 352 -22.57 -21.86 2.31
N ILE A 353 -22.50 -20.92 3.27
CA ILE A 353 -21.96 -19.59 3.08
C ILE A 353 -20.47 -19.61 3.43
N PRO A 354 -19.56 -19.28 2.49
CA PRO A 354 -18.14 -19.19 2.79
C PRO A 354 -17.83 -18.02 3.72
N ALA A 355 -16.71 -18.06 4.41
CA ALA A 355 -16.22 -16.93 5.20
C ALA A 355 -15.70 -15.81 4.29
N THR A 356 -15.90 -14.57 4.74
CA THR A 356 -15.27 -13.38 4.14
C THR A 356 -14.11 -12.90 5.00
N SER A 357 -13.13 -12.28 4.39
CA SER A 357 -11.95 -11.80 5.11
C SER A 357 -11.37 -10.53 4.52
N THR A 358 -10.76 -9.72 5.38
CA THR A 358 -9.99 -8.54 5.01
C THR A 358 -8.50 -8.82 5.15
N GLN A 359 -7.71 -8.42 4.13
CA GLN A 359 -6.26 -8.57 4.16
C GLN A 359 -5.68 -7.61 5.19
N ILE A 360 -4.83 -8.12 6.09
CA ILE A 360 -4.10 -7.29 7.06
C ILE A 360 -2.62 -7.20 6.71
N LEU A 361 -2.01 -6.09 7.10
CA LEU A 361 -0.56 -5.88 7.06
C LEU A 361 -0.02 -5.93 8.49
N GLN A 362 0.89 -6.86 8.75
CA GLN A 362 1.54 -6.99 10.05
C GLN A 362 3.00 -6.57 9.97
N GLY A 363 3.50 -5.90 11.02
CA GLY A 363 4.95 -5.67 11.17
C GLY A 363 5.72 -6.98 11.29
N ILE A 364 7.02 -6.96 10.95
CA ILE A 364 7.88 -8.16 10.96
C ILE A 364 7.93 -8.82 12.34
N THR A 365 7.96 -8.06 13.42
CA THR A 365 7.95 -8.59 14.79
C THR A 365 6.67 -9.37 15.07
N ARG A 366 5.50 -8.80 14.73
CA ARG A 366 4.21 -9.47 14.94
C ARG A 366 4.04 -10.69 14.01
N ALA A 367 4.53 -10.60 12.78
CA ALA A 367 4.54 -11.71 11.84
C ALA A 367 5.43 -12.87 12.32
N ALA A 368 6.58 -12.57 12.93
CA ALA A 368 7.49 -13.56 13.49
C ALA A 368 6.91 -14.26 14.74
N LEU A 369 6.17 -13.53 15.58
CA LEU A 369 5.46 -14.12 16.75
C LEU A 369 4.22 -14.91 16.35
N GLY A 370 3.58 -14.56 15.24
CA GLY A 370 2.37 -15.19 14.72
C GLY A 370 2.62 -16.39 13.80
N THR A 371 3.82 -16.98 13.79
CA THR A 371 4.15 -18.16 12.97
C THR A 371 3.39 -19.40 13.45
N SER A 372 3.22 -20.39 12.57
CA SER A 372 2.57 -21.67 12.90
C SER A 372 3.35 -22.46 13.96
N SER A 373 4.68 -22.31 13.99
CA SER A 373 5.55 -22.93 15.00
C SER A 373 5.65 -22.05 16.25
N PHE A 374 5.08 -22.51 17.35
CA PHE A 374 5.20 -21.83 18.64
C PHE A 374 6.62 -21.90 19.22
N MET A 375 7.40 -22.94 18.89
CA MET A 375 8.80 -23.05 19.31
C MET A 375 9.66 -21.96 18.66
N SER A 376 9.49 -21.72 17.38
CA SER A 376 10.18 -20.65 16.66
C SER A 376 9.81 -19.27 17.22
N ALA A 377 8.53 -19.03 17.48
CA ALA A 377 8.05 -17.80 18.07
C ALA A 377 8.61 -17.57 19.47
N ALA A 378 8.57 -18.58 20.35
CA ALA A 378 9.08 -18.54 21.71
C ALA A 378 10.58 -18.27 21.78
N SER A 379 11.34 -18.75 20.79
CA SER A 379 12.79 -18.51 20.73
C SER A 379 13.15 -17.08 20.30
N PHE A 380 12.20 -16.31 19.79
CA PHE A 380 12.41 -14.96 19.31
C PHE A 380 12.16 -13.91 20.40
N GLN A 381 10.94 -13.83 20.91
CA GLN A 381 10.53 -12.89 21.97
C GLN A 381 9.33 -13.44 22.75
N GLU A 382 9.04 -12.85 23.91
CA GLU A 382 7.86 -13.18 24.74
C GLU A 382 7.70 -14.68 25.05
N THR A 383 8.81 -15.35 25.35
CA THR A 383 8.87 -16.82 25.52
C THR A 383 7.77 -17.38 26.41
N THR A 384 7.58 -16.82 27.59
CA THR A 384 6.56 -17.27 28.56
C THR A 384 5.14 -17.10 28.05
N LYS A 385 4.83 -15.97 27.42
CA LYS A 385 3.50 -15.71 26.87
C LYS A 385 3.16 -16.67 25.74
N VAL A 386 4.09 -16.84 24.79
CA VAL A 386 3.92 -17.74 23.63
C VAL A 386 3.72 -19.18 24.09
N LEU A 387 4.52 -19.66 25.05
CA LEU A 387 4.41 -21.02 25.56
C LEU A 387 3.10 -21.22 26.33
N ASN A 388 2.66 -20.24 27.12
CA ASN A 388 1.38 -20.30 27.81
C ASN A 388 0.20 -20.37 26.84
N GLU A 389 0.18 -19.50 25.83
CA GLU A 389 -0.86 -19.53 24.78
C GLU A 389 -0.86 -20.85 24.00
N ALA A 390 0.31 -21.37 23.68
CA ALA A 390 0.44 -22.66 23.00
C ALA A 390 -0.10 -23.81 23.86
N ALA A 391 0.17 -23.80 25.17
CA ALA A 391 -0.31 -24.80 26.12
C ALA A 391 -1.83 -24.73 26.30
N ILE A 392 -2.40 -23.53 26.44
CA ILE A 392 -3.85 -23.33 26.60
C ILE A 392 -4.59 -23.81 25.34
N ASN A 393 -4.06 -23.47 24.16
CA ASN A 393 -4.67 -23.80 22.87
C ASN A 393 -4.34 -25.23 22.40
N GLY A 394 -3.54 -26.01 23.15
CA GLY A 394 -3.12 -27.35 22.75
C GLY A 394 -2.40 -27.41 21.40
N LYS A 395 -1.58 -26.37 21.07
CA LYS A 395 -0.89 -26.32 19.79
C LYS A 395 0.14 -27.42 19.64
N VAL A 396 0.21 -28.01 18.46
CA VAL A 396 1.21 -29.00 18.08
C VAL A 396 2.15 -28.42 17.05
N ASP A 397 3.46 -28.43 17.33
CA ASP A 397 4.49 -28.01 16.39
C ASP A 397 4.88 -29.18 15.49
N ARG A 398 4.79 -28.99 14.18
CA ARG A 398 5.12 -30.03 13.20
C ARG A 398 6.60 -30.13 12.86
N LEU A 399 7.44 -29.28 13.45
CA LEU A 399 8.89 -29.22 13.21
C LEU A 399 9.26 -29.10 11.72
N GLU A 400 8.55 -28.25 11.00
CA GLU A 400 8.74 -28.06 9.56
C GLU A 400 9.85 -27.04 9.23
N GLY A 401 10.13 -26.11 10.15
CA GLY A 401 11.14 -25.09 10.00
C GLY A 401 12.54 -25.54 10.46
N MET A 402 13.52 -24.68 10.24
CA MET A 402 14.89 -24.94 10.68
C MET A 402 15.07 -24.70 12.16
N LYS A 403 14.53 -23.64 12.73
CA LYS A 403 14.72 -23.25 14.14
C LYS A 403 14.23 -24.33 15.09
N GLU A 404 13.04 -24.86 14.87
CA GLU A 404 12.40 -25.87 15.69
C GLU A 404 13.25 -27.14 15.76
N ASN A 405 13.73 -27.59 14.61
CA ASN A 405 14.59 -28.78 14.53
C ASN A 405 15.93 -28.58 15.24
N VAL A 406 16.54 -27.40 15.09
CA VAL A 406 17.79 -27.07 15.80
C VAL A 406 17.57 -27.05 17.32
N ILE A 407 16.48 -26.47 17.80
CA ILE A 407 16.14 -26.41 19.23
C ILE A 407 15.93 -27.82 19.79
N CYS A 408 15.29 -28.71 19.03
CA CYS A 408 15.06 -30.12 19.44
C CYS A 408 16.30 -31.01 19.23
N GLY A 409 17.38 -30.52 18.63
CA GLY A 409 18.55 -31.33 18.32
C GLY A 409 18.37 -32.28 17.13
N HIS A 410 17.35 -32.05 16.29
CA HIS A 410 17.12 -32.77 15.05
C HIS A 410 17.93 -32.19 13.88
N LEU A 411 18.13 -33.00 12.85
CA LEU A 411 18.68 -32.51 11.59
C LEU A 411 17.72 -31.46 10.98
N ILE A 412 18.29 -30.41 10.39
CA ILE A 412 17.49 -29.40 9.65
C ILE A 412 16.80 -30.08 8.45
N PRO A 413 15.59 -29.66 8.05
CA PRO A 413 14.85 -30.25 6.95
C PRO A 413 15.41 -29.83 5.58
N ALA A 414 16.73 -30.00 5.38
CA ALA A 414 17.46 -29.70 4.16
C ALA A 414 18.64 -30.66 4.00
N GLY A 415 19.03 -30.96 2.78
CA GLY A 415 20.10 -31.92 2.49
C GLY A 415 19.79 -33.30 3.04
N THR A 416 20.70 -33.86 3.84
CA THR A 416 20.56 -35.21 4.43
C THR A 416 19.42 -35.32 5.47
N GLY A 417 18.93 -34.19 6.00
CA GLY A 417 17.84 -34.15 6.95
C GLY A 417 16.45 -33.96 6.32
N GLN A 418 16.32 -34.01 5.00
CA GLN A 418 15.03 -34.00 4.34
C GLN A 418 14.22 -35.25 4.68
N ARG A 419 12.93 -35.07 5.05
CA ARG A 419 12.03 -36.17 5.43
C ARG A 419 11.86 -37.23 4.35
N GLU A 420 12.06 -36.87 3.08
CA GLU A 420 12.07 -37.81 1.96
C GLU A 420 13.20 -38.82 2.06
N PHE A 421 14.36 -38.38 2.54
CA PHE A 421 15.53 -39.26 2.75
C PHE A 421 15.43 -40.12 4.00
N GLU A 422 14.66 -39.74 5.03
CA GLU A 422 14.41 -40.59 6.19
C GLU A 422 13.66 -41.89 5.83
N LYS A 423 12.86 -41.83 4.75
CA LYS A 423 12.12 -43.01 4.24
C LYS A 423 12.96 -43.89 3.32
N ILE A 424 14.13 -43.39 2.88
CA ILE A 424 15.07 -44.16 2.07
C ILE A 424 15.87 -45.03 3.01
N CYS A 425 15.38 -46.23 3.28
CA CYS A 425 16.17 -47.27 3.92
C CYS A 425 17.28 -47.67 2.94
N LEU A 426 18.52 -47.26 3.22
CA LEU A 426 19.67 -47.87 2.61
C LEU A 426 19.71 -49.32 3.10
N LEU A 427 19.10 -50.21 2.37
CA LEU A 427 19.40 -51.62 2.46
C LEU A 427 20.87 -51.75 2.14
N TYR A 428 21.72 -51.74 3.16
CA TYR A 428 23.05 -52.32 3.03
C TYR A 428 22.82 -53.73 2.56
N THR A 429 22.92 -53.96 1.27
CA THR A 429 23.07 -55.31 0.75
C THR A 429 24.23 -55.89 1.55
N SER A 430 24.00 -57.06 2.16
CA SER A 430 25.03 -57.82 2.86
C SER A 430 26.36 -57.68 2.09
N PRO A 431 27.49 -57.43 2.78
CA PRO A 431 28.75 -57.19 2.11
C PRO A 431 28.97 -58.28 1.08
N SER A 432 29.31 -57.87 -0.13
CA SER A 432 29.50 -58.82 -1.20
C SER A 432 30.50 -59.87 -0.81
N PRO A 433 30.48 -61.11 -1.31
CA PRO A 433 31.46 -62.12 -1.01
C PRO A 433 32.93 -61.61 -1.27
N ARG A 434 33.11 -60.58 -2.05
CA ARG A 434 34.42 -59.93 -2.26
C ARG A 434 34.86 -59.06 -1.07
N ASP A 435 33.90 -58.37 -0.41
CA ASP A 435 34.21 -57.52 0.74
C ASP A 435 34.53 -58.33 1.98
N MET A 436 33.92 -59.52 2.12
CA MET A 436 34.20 -60.47 3.18
C MET A 436 35.59 -61.12 3.07
N ARG A 437 36.18 -61.17 1.88
CA ARG A 437 37.56 -61.70 1.67
C ARG A 437 38.66 -60.72 2.03
N ARG A 438 38.38 -59.42 2.17
CA ARG A 438 39.39 -58.40 2.56
C ARG A 438 39.50 -58.16 4.06
N SER A 439 38.61 -58.73 4.88
CA SER A 439 38.62 -58.61 6.36
C SER A 439 39.18 -59.82 7.07
N ARG A 440 39.95 -60.67 6.41
CA ARG A 440 40.73 -61.75 7.01
C ARG A 440 42.22 -61.52 6.82
#